data_cd9ae16dcf3cf8dde913ecf4d725f6fa
#
_entry.id   cd9ae16dcf3cf8dde913ecf4d725f6fa
#
_cell.length_a   1.000
_cell.length_b   1.000
_cell.length_c   1.000
_cell.angle_alpha   90.00
_cell.angle_beta   90.00
_cell.angle_gamma   90.00
#
_symmetry.space_group_name_H-M   'P 1'
#
loop_
_entity.id
_entity.type
_entity.pdbx_description
1 polymer ?
#
loop_
_entity_poly.entity_id
_entity_poly.type
_entity_poly.pdbx_seq_one_letter_code
_entity_poly.pdbx_strand_id
1 'polypeptide(L)'
;MAAQSTRPSVGGHSFPLDFASISFLIVDDQPFTRRLVRTMLHGFGSREVYESATGAEALELARSTMPNIIITDLIMPDLNGLKFIKMLKAPSAPTGRIPIIVLSGYLTKTATLAINESGADELLVKPVSPKALYEHVSRIVLRKNQANPPVAFVQNQRRRDEFHKKKTGDLALL
;
A
#
# COMPACT_ATOMS: atom_id res chain seq x y z
N MET A 1 -6.66 -49.25 -9.47
CA MET A 1 -5.97 -48.68 -8.30
C MET A 1 -5.33 -47.36 -8.71
N ALA A 2 -5.96 -46.22 -8.39
CA ALA A 2 -5.48 -44.87 -8.70
C ALA A 2 -4.79 -44.30 -7.46
N ALA A 3 -3.49 -44.03 -7.55
CA ALA A 3 -2.70 -43.42 -6.50
C ALA A 3 -3.05 -41.93 -6.38
N GLN A 4 -3.65 -41.54 -5.29
CA GLN A 4 -3.86 -40.14 -4.92
C GLN A 4 -2.53 -39.52 -4.50
N SER A 5 -1.99 -38.62 -5.29
CA SER A 5 -0.83 -37.80 -4.96
C SER A 5 -1.28 -36.69 -4.00
N THR A 6 -1.08 -36.90 -2.71
CA THR A 6 -1.18 -35.86 -1.69
C THR A 6 0.03 -34.94 -1.78
N ARG A 7 -0.15 -33.76 -2.36
CA ARG A 7 0.84 -32.67 -2.26
C ARG A 7 0.88 -32.19 -0.81
N PRO A 8 2.06 -32.09 -0.16
CA PRO A 8 2.16 -31.48 1.15
C PRO A 8 1.82 -29.99 1.03
N SER A 9 0.82 -29.52 1.76
CA SER A 9 0.55 -28.11 1.97
C SER A 9 1.68 -27.54 2.82
N VAL A 10 2.62 -26.86 2.17
CA VAL A 10 3.57 -26.01 2.87
C VAL A 10 2.74 -24.93 3.57
N GLY A 11 2.85 -24.83 4.89
CA GLY A 11 2.12 -23.90 5.72
C GLY A 11 2.32 -22.47 5.23
N GLY A 12 1.40 -21.99 4.40
CA GLY A 12 1.36 -20.63 3.94
C GLY A 12 1.02 -19.73 5.12
N HIS A 13 1.90 -18.82 5.47
CA HIS A 13 1.55 -17.69 6.32
C HIS A 13 0.49 -16.92 5.54
N SER A 14 -0.78 -17.08 5.94
CA SER A 14 -1.90 -16.33 5.37
C SER A 14 -1.74 -14.89 5.83
N PHE A 15 -1.17 -14.05 4.99
CA PHE A 15 -1.21 -12.60 5.18
C PHE A 15 -2.70 -12.18 5.07
N PRO A 16 -3.24 -11.42 6.03
CA PRO A 16 -4.66 -11.03 6.03
C PRO A 16 -5.04 -10.10 4.88
N LEU A 17 -4.07 -9.65 4.06
CA LEU A 17 -4.28 -8.81 2.89
C LEU A 17 -3.98 -9.59 1.61
N ASP A 18 -4.86 -9.43 0.61
CA ASP A 18 -4.65 -9.95 -0.74
C ASP A 18 -3.73 -9.03 -1.55
N PHE A 19 -2.41 -9.26 -1.40
CA PHE A 19 -1.40 -8.52 -2.17
C PHE A 19 -1.43 -8.83 -3.68
N ALA A 20 -2.04 -9.94 -4.09
CA ALA A 20 -2.12 -10.31 -5.51
C ALA A 20 -3.00 -9.34 -6.32
N SER A 21 -3.91 -8.63 -5.65
CA SER A 21 -4.78 -7.61 -6.25
C SER A 21 -4.21 -6.18 -6.15
N ILE A 22 -3.02 -6.01 -5.57
CA ILE A 22 -2.42 -4.69 -5.36
C ILE A 22 -1.23 -4.51 -6.30
N SER A 23 -1.31 -3.49 -7.15
CA SER A 23 -0.22 -3.06 -8.02
C SER A 23 0.59 -1.94 -7.39
N PHE A 24 1.91 -1.96 -7.62
CA PHE A 24 2.87 -1.01 -7.05
C PHE A 24 3.70 -0.35 -8.12
N LEU A 25 4.10 0.91 -7.89
CA LEU A 25 5.18 1.58 -8.61
C LEU A 25 6.29 1.94 -7.63
N ILE A 26 7.50 1.45 -7.87
CA ILE A 26 8.69 1.76 -7.08
C ILE A 26 9.52 2.80 -7.84
N VAL A 27 9.86 3.90 -7.18
CA VAL A 27 10.64 4.99 -7.74
C VAL A 27 11.85 5.27 -6.84
N ASP A 28 13.03 4.91 -7.29
CA ASP A 28 14.29 5.09 -6.55
C ASP A 28 15.44 5.04 -7.59
N ASP A 29 16.40 5.94 -7.54
CA ASP A 29 17.53 5.94 -8.48
C ASP A 29 18.50 4.79 -8.24
N GLN A 30 18.49 4.20 -7.03
CA GLN A 30 19.36 3.10 -6.65
C GLN A 30 18.78 1.73 -7.05
N PRO A 31 19.38 1.00 -8.00
CA PRO A 31 18.88 -0.31 -8.45
C PRO A 31 18.78 -1.35 -7.32
N PHE A 32 19.65 -1.25 -6.32
CA PHE A 32 19.64 -2.15 -5.17
C PHE A 32 18.35 -1.98 -4.35
N THR A 33 17.97 -0.74 -4.04
CA THR A 33 16.75 -0.42 -3.28
C THR A 33 15.52 -0.90 -4.04
N ARG A 34 15.42 -0.61 -5.35
CA ARG A 34 14.29 -1.08 -6.17
C ARG A 34 14.16 -2.59 -6.12
N ARG A 35 15.28 -3.32 -6.35
CA ARG A 35 15.28 -4.80 -6.31
C ARG A 35 14.87 -5.35 -4.95
N LEU A 36 15.36 -4.74 -3.85
CA LEU A 36 15.04 -5.13 -2.49
C LEU A 36 13.54 -4.98 -2.21
N VAL A 37 12.97 -3.81 -2.48
CA VAL A 37 11.55 -3.51 -2.26
C VAL A 37 10.67 -4.42 -3.13
N ARG A 38 11.01 -4.59 -4.42
CA ARG A 38 10.32 -5.51 -5.31
C ARG A 38 10.31 -6.95 -4.78
N THR A 39 11.45 -7.44 -4.32
CA THR A 39 11.55 -8.80 -3.76
C THR A 39 10.65 -8.97 -2.54
N MET A 40 10.57 -7.97 -1.66
CA MET A 40 9.66 -7.98 -0.51
C MET A 40 8.19 -8.02 -0.95
N LEU A 41 7.80 -7.17 -1.92
CA LEU A 41 6.42 -7.11 -2.42
C LEU A 41 6.00 -8.42 -3.09
N HIS A 42 6.87 -9.04 -3.90
CA HIS A 42 6.62 -10.37 -4.45
C HIS A 42 6.55 -11.44 -3.36
N GLY A 43 7.38 -11.35 -2.32
CA GLY A 43 7.32 -12.23 -1.15
C GLY A 43 5.99 -12.13 -0.37
N PHE A 44 5.32 -10.98 -0.41
CA PHE A 44 3.98 -10.80 0.15
C PHE A 44 2.87 -11.30 -0.80
N GLY A 45 3.19 -11.60 -2.05
CA GLY A 45 2.26 -12.13 -3.05
C GLY A 45 1.82 -11.14 -4.14
N SER A 46 2.37 -9.91 -4.17
CA SER A 46 2.06 -8.96 -5.25
C SER A 46 2.54 -9.51 -6.60
N ARG A 47 1.69 -9.33 -7.63
CA ARG A 47 1.97 -9.79 -9.00
C ARG A 47 2.40 -8.66 -9.94
N GLU A 48 1.98 -7.43 -9.65
CA GLU A 48 2.20 -6.25 -10.48
C GLU A 48 3.07 -5.23 -9.75
N VAL A 49 4.34 -5.18 -10.13
CA VAL A 49 5.31 -4.22 -9.58
C VAL A 49 6.04 -3.55 -10.73
N TYR A 50 5.77 -2.27 -10.92
CA TYR A 50 6.44 -1.39 -11.87
C TYR A 50 7.63 -0.72 -11.20
N GLU A 51 8.67 -0.41 -11.96
CA GLU A 51 9.87 0.25 -11.46
C GLU A 51 10.27 1.43 -12.34
N SER A 52 10.75 2.49 -11.73
CA SER A 52 11.40 3.60 -12.43
C SER A 52 12.64 4.07 -11.65
N ALA A 53 13.66 4.48 -12.40
CA ALA A 53 14.86 5.07 -11.84
C ALA A 53 14.79 6.61 -11.76
N THR A 54 13.79 7.23 -12.41
CA THR A 54 13.67 8.67 -12.53
C THR A 54 12.25 9.14 -12.21
N GLY A 55 12.13 10.36 -11.67
CA GLY A 55 10.83 10.95 -11.38
C GLY A 55 10.03 11.25 -12.65
N ALA A 56 10.68 11.61 -13.76
CA ALA A 56 10.03 11.90 -15.02
C ALA A 56 9.36 10.64 -15.61
N GLU A 57 10.09 9.53 -15.71
CA GLU A 57 9.56 8.25 -16.16
C GLU A 57 8.46 7.74 -15.21
N ALA A 58 8.64 7.92 -13.90
CA ALA A 58 7.66 7.53 -12.90
C ALA A 58 6.33 8.27 -13.05
N LEU A 59 6.33 9.55 -13.44
CA LEU A 59 5.10 10.30 -13.72
C LEU A 59 4.31 9.69 -14.88
N GLU A 60 4.99 9.31 -15.95
CA GLU A 60 4.34 8.67 -17.10
C GLU A 60 3.84 7.27 -16.75
N LEU A 61 4.63 6.48 -16.04
CA LEU A 61 4.19 5.17 -15.54
C LEU A 61 3.00 5.28 -14.60
N ALA A 62 3.00 6.23 -13.67
CA ALA A 62 1.88 6.42 -12.75
C ALA A 62 0.57 6.76 -13.50
N ARG A 63 0.64 7.58 -14.57
CA ARG A 63 -0.52 7.94 -15.39
C ARG A 63 -1.03 6.79 -16.24
N SER A 64 -0.13 6.02 -16.84
CA SER A 64 -0.49 4.93 -17.76
C SER A 64 -0.95 3.67 -17.04
N THR A 65 -0.33 3.32 -15.89
CA THR A 65 -0.62 2.08 -15.17
C THR A 65 -1.60 2.27 -14.01
N MET A 66 -1.75 3.50 -13.49
CA MET A 66 -2.59 3.82 -12.33
C MET A 66 -2.39 2.84 -11.17
N PRO A 67 -1.17 2.72 -10.62
CA PRO A 67 -0.86 1.73 -9.59
C PRO A 67 -1.69 2.00 -8.31
N ASN A 68 -1.92 0.96 -7.53
CA ASN A 68 -2.67 1.08 -6.28
C ASN A 68 -1.88 1.83 -5.20
N ILE A 69 -0.55 1.72 -5.20
CA ILE A 69 0.36 2.36 -4.24
C ILE A 69 1.66 2.75 -4.96
N ILE A 70 2.17 3.95 -4.70
CA ILE A 70 3.50 4.39 -5.13
C ILE A 70 4.44 4.36 -3.93
N ILE A 71 5.65 3.81 -4.12
CA ILE A 71 6.74 3.82 -3.14
C ILE A 71 7.88 4.62 -3.77
N THR A 72 8.25 5.76 -3.19
CA THR A 72 9.24 6.67 -3.79
C THR A 72 10.35 7.03 -2.83
N ASP A 73 11.59 7.12 -3.32
CA ASP A 73 12.64 7.80 -2.58
C ASP A 73 12.38 9.31 -2.52
N LEU A 74 12.86 9.93 -1.47
CA LEU A 74 12.82 11.37 -1.28
C LEU A 74 13.91 12.08 -2.06
N ILE A 75 15.10 11.46 -2.19
CA ILE A 75 16.29 12.05 -2.78
C ILE A 75 16.59 11.36 -4.09
N MET A 76 16.31 12.05 -5.20
CA MET A 76 16.62 11.58 -6.55
C MET A 76 17.33 12.70 -7.32
N PRO A 77 18.29 12.37 -8.22
CA PRO A 77 19.11 13.36 -8.91
C PRO A 77 18.33 14.26 -9.88
N ASP A 78 17.33 13.69 -10.59
CA ASP A 78 16.61 14.35 -11.68
C ASP A 78 15.40 15.15 -11.21
N LEU A 79 14.65 14.61 -10.28
CA LEU A 79 13.44 15.23 -9.74
C LEU A 79 13.36 14.96 -8.24
N ASN A 80 13.46 16.03 -7.44
CA ASN A 80 13.27 15.93 -6.00
C ASN A 80 11.93 15.25 -5.67
N GLY A 81 11.97 14.23 -4.78
CA GLY A 81 10.80 13.42 -4.42
C GLY A 81 9.61 14.26 -3.93
N LEU A 82 9.83 15.36 -3.20
CA LEU A 82 8.75 16.26 -2.79
C LEU A 82 8.06 16.91 -3.98
N LYS A 83 8.82 17.33 -5.01
CA LYS A 83 8.26 17.92 -6.24
C LYS A 83 7.48 16.84 -7.01
N PHE A 84 8.03 15.63 -7.11
CA PHE A 84 7.35 14.48 -7.72
C PHE A 84 5.99 14.22 -7.05
N ILE A 85 5.95 14.15 -5.72
CA ILE A 85 4.72 13.93 -4.96
C ILE A 85 3.71 15.06 -5.22
N LYS A 86 4.13 16.32 -5.17
CA LYS A 86 3.26 17.47 -5.47
C LYS A 86 2.67 17.41 -6.88
N MET A 87 3.44 16.96 -7.87
CA MET A 87 2.94 16.78 -9.25
C MET A 87 1.91 15.66 -9.34
N LEU A 88 2.12 14.53 -8.65
CA LEU A 88 1.14 13.44 -8.57
C LEU A 88 -0.14 13.87 -7.86
N LYS A 89 -0.03 14.64 -6.79
CA LYS A 89 -1.14 15.08 -5.92
C LYS A 89 -1.81 16.39 -6.39
N ALA A 90 -1.40 16.94 -7.53
CA ALA A 90 -2.03 18.16 -8.07
C ALA A 90 -3.55 17.97 -8.22
N PRO A 91 -4.39 18.99 -7.93
CA PRO A 91 -5.85 18.85 -7.91
C PRO A 91 -6.45 18.33 -9.23
N SER A 92 -5.81 18.63 -10.36
CA SER A 92 -6.23 18.17 -11.70
C SER A 92 -5.59 16.86 -12.12
N ALA A 93 -4.67 16.28 -11.33
CA ALA A 93 -3.97 15.06 -11.70
C ALA A 93 -4.85 13.82 -11.46
N PRO A 94 -5.01 12.94 -12.45
CA PRO A 94 -5.74 11.68 -12.27
C PRO A 94 -5.12 10.79 -11.18
N THR A 95 -3.81 10.93 -10.96
CA THR A 95 -3.00 10.22 -9.95
C THR A 95 -3.19 10.73 -8.52
N GLY A 96 -3.91 11.83 -8.30
CA GLY A 96 -4.02 12.51 -7.00
C GLY A 96 -4.54 11.64 -5.85
N ARG A 97 -5.32 10.59 -6.17
CA ARG A 97 -5.86 9.63 -5.18
C ARG A 97 -4.96 8.43 -4.92
N ILE A 98 -3.85 8.27 -5.64
CA ILE A 98 -2.93 7.16 -5.42
C ILE A 98 -2.17 7.41 -4.12
N PRO A 99 -2.23 6.49 -3.15
CA PRO A 99 -1.45 6.60 -1.92
C PRO A 99 0.04 6.52 -2.20
N ILE A 100 0.83 7.29 -1.43
CA ILE A 100 2.28 7.39 -1.60
C ILE A 100 2.98 7.06 -0.29
N ILE A 101 3.89 6.09 -0.33
CA ILE A 101 4.86 5.78 0.73
C ILE A 101 6.19 6.41 0.33
N VAL A 102 6.72 7.29 1.17
CA VAL A 102 8.04 7.88 0.98
C VAL A 102 9.08 7.05 1.71
N LEU A 103 10.16 6.69 1.02
CA LEU A 103 11.36 6.11 1.63
C LEU A 103 12.35 7.24 1.96
N SER A 104 12.87 7.30 3.18
CA SER A 104 13.85 8.31 3.58
C SER A 104 14.95 7.73 4.46
N GLY A 105 16.19 8.07 4.14
CA GLY A 105 17.35 7.74 4.98
C GLY A 105 17.54 8.67 6.17
N TYR A 106 16.88 9.83 6.16
CA TYR A 106 17.05 10.85 7.19
C TYR A 106 15.69 11.37 7.67
N LEU A 107 15.47 11.28 8.99
CA LEU A 107 14.31 11.84 9.65
C LEU A 107 14.72 13.09 10.45
N THR A 108 14.64 14.24 9.81
CA THR A 108 14.63 15.52 10.53
C THR A 108 13.19 15.99 10.71
N LYS A 109 12.91 16.78 11.75
CA LYS A 109 11.57 17.40 11.92
C LYS A 109 11.13 18.17 10.69
N THR A 110 12.05 18.92 10.08
CA THR A 110 11.80 19.71 8.87
C THR A 110 11.46 18.82 7.67
N ALA A 111 12.19 17.71 7.46
CA ALA A 111 11.90 16.78 6.38
C ALA A 111 10.53 16.09 6.56
N THR A 112 10.21 15.69 7.78
CA THR A 112 8.92 15.07 8.10
C THR A 112 7.75 16.04 7.83
N LEU A 113 7.88 17.31 8.22
CA LEU A 113 6.86 18.33 7.94
C LEU A 113 6.70 18.52 6.43
N ALA A 114 7.80 18.69 5.69
CA ALA A 114 7.74 18.88 4.24
C ALA A 114 7.13 17.67 3.50
N ILE A 115 7.37 16.44 3.97
CA ILE A 115 6.77 15.22 3.43
C ILE A 115 5.26 15.23 3.69
N ASN A 116 4.81 15.53 4.90
CA ASN A 116 3.40 15.61 5.24
C ASN A 116 2.67 16.68 4.41
N GLU A 117 3.27 17.86 4.25
CA GLU A 117 2.73 18.95 3.43
C GLU A 117 2.72 18.62 1.93
N SER A 118 3.55 17.69 1.47
CA SER A 118 3.56 17.26 0.06
C SER A 118 2.35 16.41 -0.33
N GLY A 119 1.61 15.87 0.64
CA GLY A 119 0.48 14.96 0.42
C GLY A 119 0.87 13.49 0.40
N ALA A 120 2.06 13.12 0.90
CA ALA A 120 2.42 11.73 1.13
C ALA A 120 1.55 11.11 2.23
N ASP A 121 1.23 9.83 2.09
CA ASP A 121 0.33 9.11 3.00
C ASP A 121 1.08 8.40 4.11
N GLU A 122 2.29 7.93 3.85
CA GLU A 122 3.15 7.21 4.79
C GLU A 122 4.64 7.57 4.58
N LEU A 123 5.41 7.52 5.67
CA LEU A 123 6.86 7.70 5.67
C LEU A 123 7.53 6.46 6.25
N LEU A 124 8.40 5.83 5.48
CA LEU A 124 9.15 4.64 5.86
C LEU A 124 10.65 4.93 5.85
N VAL A 125 11.29 4.63 6.97
CA VAL A 125 12.73 4.91 7.17
C VAL A 125 13.58 3.82 6.55
N LYS A 126 14.64 4.21 5.82
CA LYS A 126 15.69 3.30 5.36
C LYS A 126 16.63 2.95 6.54
N PRO A 127 17.09 1.71 6.72
CA PRO A 127 16.90 0.57 5.81
C PRO A 127 15.49 -0.04 5.89
N VAL A 128 14.92 -0.35 4.74
CA VAL A 128 13.57 -0.93 4.64
C VAL A 128 13.60 -2.37 5.11
N SER A 129 12.76 -2.72 6.09
CA SER A 129 12.54 -4.11 6.51
C SER A 129 11.24 -4.67 5.95
N PRO A 130 11.13 -6.01 5.71
CA PRO A 130 9.88 -6.61 5.23
C PRO A 130 8.71 -6.33 6.17
N LYS A 131 8.91 -6.40 7.48
CA LYS A 131 7.89 -6.13 8.49
C LYS A 131 7.37 -4.70 8.39
N ALA A 132 8.27 -3.70 8.36
CA ALA A 132 7.89 -2.30 8.27
C ALA A 132 7.15 -2.00 6.97
N LEU A 133 7.64 -2.49 5.82
CA LEU A 133 6.97 -2.32 4.54
C LEU A 133 5.55 -2.92 4.56
N TYR A 134 5.40 -4.14 5.06
CA TYR A 134 4.11 -4.80 5.20
C TYR A 134 3.13 -3.96 6.06
N GLU A 135 3.57 -3.44 7.21
CA GLU A 135 2.75 -2.64 8.12
C GLU A 135 2.29 -1.33 7.48
N HIS A 136 3.19 -0.63 6.74
CA HIS A 136 2.83 0.62 6.04
C HIS A 136 1.84 0.39 4.90
N VAL A 137 2.05 -0.64 4.08
CA VAL A 137 1.09 -1.05 3.03
C VAL A 137 -0.25 -1.42 3.65
N SER A 138 -0.24 -2.20 4.73
CA SER A 138 -1.46 -2.62 5.45
C SER A 138 -2.27 -1.43 5.95
N ARG A 139 -1.62 -0.42 6.53
CA ARG A 139 -2.31 0.81 6.99
C ARG A 139 -3.00 1.55 5.86
N ILE A 140 -2.36 1.66 4.70
CA ILE A 140 -2.94 2.28 3.52
C ILE A 140 -4.18 1.51 3.05
N VAL A 141 -4.06 0.20 2.89
CA VAL A 141 -5.15 -0.65 2.39
C VAL A 141 -6.33 -0.65 3.35
N LEU A 142 -6.07 -0.73 4.65
CA LEU A 142 -7.14 -0.71 5.67
C LEU A 142 -7.85 0.65 5.71
N ARG A 143 -7.14 1.78 5.60
CA ARG A 143 -7.75 3.12 5.51
C ARG A 143 -8.62 3.25 4.26
N LYS A 144 -8.16 2.77 3.11
CA LYS A 144 -8.90 2.80 1.85
C LYS A 144 -10.17 1.95 1.93
N ASN A 145 -10.11 0.79 2.57
CA ASN A 145 -11.27 -0.08 2.79
C ASN A 145 -12.28 0.51 3.77
N GLN A 146 -11.86 1.28 4.77
CA GLN A 146 -12.76 2.00 5.68
C GLN A 146 -13.48 3.16 4.99
N ALA A 147 -12.79 3.86 4.10
CA ALA A 147 -13.37 4.94 3.30
C ALA A 147 -14.32 4.42 2.19
N ASN A 148 -14.11 3.19 1.72
CA ASN A 148 -14.91 2.56 0.67
C ASN A 148 -14.98 1.04 0.91
N PRO A 149 -15.73 0.57 1.95
CA PRO A 149 -15.74 -0.84 2.33
C PRO A 149 -16.33 -1.70 1.20
N PRO A 150 -15.73 -2.87 0.91
CA PRO A 150 -16.32 -3.83 -0.02
C PRO A 150 -17.77 -4.17 0.38
N VAL A 151 -18.66 -4.31 -0.60
CA VAL A 151 -20.09 -4.57 -0.37
C VAL A 151 -20.34 -5.75 0.58
N ALA A 152 -19.49 -6.78 0.53
CA ALA A 152 -19.53 -7.92 1.43
C ALA A 152 -19.25 -7.56 2.90
N PHE A 153 -18.38 -6.58 3.15
CA PHE A 153 -18.06 -6.13 4.52
C PHE A 153 -19.22 -5.33 5.14
N VAL A 154 -19.89 -4.50 4.34
CA VAL A 154 -21.08 -3.74 4.78
C VAL A 154 -22.24 -4.67 5.16
N GLN A 155 -22.47 -5.75 4.40
CA GLN A 155 -23.50 -6.74 4.70
C GLN A 155 -23.23 -7.50 6.00
N ASN A 156 -21.96 -7.85 6.28
CA ASN A 156 -21.59 -8.53 7.51
C ASN A 156 -21.68 -7.64 8.76
N GLN A 157 -21.39 -6.34 8.63
CA GLN A 157 -21.61 -5.40 9.73
C GLN A 157 -23.10 -5.19 10.02
N ARG A 158 -23.93 -4.99 9.01
CA ARG A 158 -25.38 -4.88 9.20
C ARG A 158 -25.98 -6.12 9.89
N ARG A 159 -25.55 -7.34 9.52
CA ARG A 159 -25.97 -8.57 10.20
C ARG A 159 -25.51 -8.66 11.65
N ARG A 160 -24.31 -8.15 11.97
CA ARG A 160 -23.83 -8.09 13.36
C ARG A 160 -24.59 -7.08 14.20
N ASP A 161 -24.89 -5.91 13.65
CA ASP A 161 -25.64 -4.85 14.34
C ASP A 161 -27.08 -5.26 14.57
N GLU A 162 -27.72 -5.96 13.61
CA GLU A 162 -29.05 -6.53 13.77
C GLU A 162 -29.08 -7.64 14.83
N PHE A 163 -28.03 -8.47 14.91
CA PHE A 163 -27.92 -9.52 15.90
C PHE A 163 -27.75 -8.96 17.32
N HIS A 164 -26.94 -7.88 17.46
CA HIS A 164 -26.78 -7.18 18.74
C HIS A 164 -28.04 -6.44 19.16
N LYS A 165 -28.77 -5.80 18.24
CA LYS A 165 -30.06 -5.15 18.55
C LYS A 165 -31.14 -6.14 19.00
N LYS A 166 -31.22 -7.33 18.43
CA LYS A 166 -32.14 -8.40 18.89
C LYS A 166 -31.79 -8.87 20.31
N LYS A 167 -30.49 -9.01 20.63
CA LYS A 167 -30.04 -9.49 21.94
C LYS A 167 -30.25 -8.48 23.07
N THR A 168 -30.21 -7.18 22.77
CA THR A 168 -30.50 -6.12 23.74
C THR A 168 -31.98 -5.81 23.87
N GLY A 169 -32.80 -6.09 22.84
CA GLY A 169 -34.24 -5.91 22.91
C GLY A 169 -34.95 -6.96 23.77
N ASP A 170 -34.45 -8.19 23.84
CA ASP A 170 -35.03 -9.27 24.65
C ASP A 170 -34.69 -9.18 26.17
N LEU A 171 -33.70 -8.34 26.55
CA LEU A 171 -33.34 -8.14 27.96
C LEU A 171 -34.14 -7.00 28.64
N ALA A 172 -34.94 -6.26 27.90
CA ALA A 172 -35.73 -5.12 28.42
C ALA A 172 -37.19 -5.48 28.74
N LEU A 173 -37.57 -6.76 28.65
CA LEU A 173 -38.95 -7.27 28.87
C LEU A 173 -39.02 -8.34 29.96
N LEU A 174 -38.06 -8.40 30.87
CA LEU A 174 -38.08 -9.19 32.12
C LEU A 174 -37.88 -8.20 33.31
#